data_05574a860abce693bc6dcc800ec8f39b
#
_entry.id   05574a860abce693bc6dcc800ec8f39b
#
_cell.length_a   1.000
_cell.length_b   1.000
_cell.length_c   1.000
_cell.angle_alpha   90.00
_cell.angle_beta   90.00
_cell.angle_gamma   90.00
#
_symmetry.space_group_name_H-M   'P 1'
#
loop_
_entity.id
_entity.type
_entity.pdbx_description
1 polymer ?
#
loop_
_entity_poly.entity_id
_entity_poly.type
_entity_poly.pdbx_seq_one_letter_code
_entity_poly.pdbx_strand_id
1 'polypeptide(L)'
;MNYRHIAGLLLFISTTQFIFGLLIAEFLYPGYSASANYISDLGATCHNNVCIINQPSSHIFNTSIFLFGFIAIISSYFIWREFQNHFVSVLLILTSMGMMGVGLFPETAGTTHTIVSFIAFFFGGLSAVASYKFVKPPFAYVSLLMGLISLIALALFGSKIFLGFGPGGMERMIAYPLLLW
;
A
#
# COMPACT_ATOMS: atom_id res chain seq x y z
N MET A 1 -3.09 -4.01 29.24
CA MET A 1 -3.66 -3.76 27.89
C MET A 1 -2.91 -4.62 26.89
N ASN A 2 -3.59 -5.39 26.07
CA ASN A 2 -2.94 -6.31 25.12
C ASN A 2 -2.57 -5.53 23.84
N TYR A 3 -1.34 -5.08 23.74
CA TYR A 3 -0.85 -4.25 22.62
C TYR A 3 -0.97 -4.97 21.29
N ARG A 4 -0.77 -6.29 21.27
CA ARG A 4 -0.94 -7.12 20.07
C ARG A 4 -2.35 -7.03 19.49
N HIS A 5 -3.38 -7.14 20.33
CA HIS A 5 -4.77 -7.05 19.88
C HIS A 5 -5.11 -5.64 19.36
N ILE A 6 -4.61 -4.60 20.03
CA ILE A 6 -4.83 -3.22 19.57
C ILE A 6 -4.16 -3.01 18.21
N ALA A 7 -2.89 -3.40 18.08
CA ALA A 7 -2.17 -3.28 16.82
C ALA A 7 -2.88 -4.03 15.68
N GLY A 8 -3.26 -5.29 15.91
CA GLY A 8 -3.96 -6.09 14.91
C GLY A 8 -5.31 -5.49 14.52
N LEU A 9 -6.09 -4.99 15.48
CA LEU A 9 -7.38 -4.36 15.20
C LEU A 9 -7.21 -3.07 14.38
N LEU A 10 -6.22 -2.24 14.71
CA LEU A 10 -5.94 -1.01 13.97
C LEU A 10 -5.51 -1.31 12.53
N LEU A 11 -4.62 -2.29 12.32
CA LEU A 11 -4.23 -2.71 10.96
C LEU A 11 -5.43 -3.27 10.19
N PHE A 12 -6.24 -4.11 10.81
CA PHE A 12 -7.44 -4.67 10.19
C PHE A 12 -8.43 -3.58 9.77
N ILE A 13 -8.71 -2.62 10.65
CA ILE A 13 -9.61 -1.49 10.34
C ILE A 13 -9.02 -0.64 9.21
N SER A 14 -7.72 -0.30 9.29
CA SER A 14 -7.08 0.54 8.28
C SER A 14 -7.07 -0.12 6.90
N THR A 15 -6.75 -1.41 6.82
CA THR A 15 -6.76 -2.16 5.57
C THR A 15 -8.17 -2.31 5.01
N THR A 16 -9.12 -2.67 5.86
CA THR A 16 -10.52 -2.88 5.44
C THR A 16 -11.12 -1.60 4.88
N GLN A 17 -10.96 -0.46 5.58
CA GLN A 17 -11.48 0.83 5.08
C GLN A 17 -10.82 1.23 3.76
N PHE A 18 -9.50 0.97 3.59
CA PHE A 18 -8.81 1.27 2.34
C PHE A 18 -9.31 0.38 1.19
N ILE A 19 -9.51 -0.93 1.42
CA ILE A 19 -10.06 -1.83 0.40
C ILE A 19 -11.46 -1.35 -0.05
N PHE A 20 -12.34 -0.99 0.87
CA PHE A 20 -13.63 -0.42 0.51
C PHE A 20 -13.50 0.89 -0.26
N GLY A 21 -12.62 1.81 0.20
CA GLY A 21 -12.33 3.05 -0.51
C GLY A 21 -11.81 2.82 -1.92
N LEU A 22 -10.90 1.86 -2.09
CA LEU A 22 -10.36 1.44 -3.38
C LEU A 22 -11.47 0.95 -4.32
N LEU A 23 -12.29 0.01 -3.88
CA LEU A 23 -13.37 -0.57 -4.69
C LEU A 23 -14.41 0.48 -5.09
N ILE A 24 -14.78 1.37 -4.17
CA ILE A 24 -15.71 2.47 -4.47
C ILE A 24 -15.08 3.45 -5.47
N ALA A 25 -13.80 3.78 -5.31
CA ALA A 25 -13.09 4.66 -6.24
C ALA A 25 -13.01 4.05 -7.65
N GLU A 26 -12.68 2.76 -7.75
CA GLU A 26 -12.68 2.02 -9.04
C GLU A 26 -14.06 2.04 -9.70
N PHE A 27 -15.12 1.80 -8.94
CA PHE A 27 -16.49 1.79 -9.46
C PHE A 27 -16.93 3.16 -9.98
N LEU A 28 -16.48 4.23 -9.34
CA LEU A 28 -16.84 5.62 -9.69
C LEU A 28 -15.94 6.25 -10.75
N TYR A 29 -14.86 5.57 -11.15
CA TYR A 29 -13.95 6.07 -12.19
C TYR A 29 -14.43 5.62 -13.59
N PRO A 30 -14.83 6.55 -14.49
CA PRO A 30 -15.35 6.19 -15.80
C PRO A 30 -14.31 5.46 -16.67
N GLY A 31 -14.63 4.24 -17.12
CA GLY A 31 -13.77 3.47 -18.00
C GLY A 31 -12.52 2.88 -17.35
N TYR A 32 -12.48 2.77 -16.02
CA TYR A 32 -11.36 2.17 -15.31
C TYR A 32 -11.14 0.72 -15.69
N SER A 33 -9.89 0.38 -15.96
CA SER A 33 -9.44 -0.98 -16.27
C SER A 33 -8.33 -1.40 -15.32
N ALA A 34 -8.57 -2.42 -14.50
CA ALA A 34 -7.60 -2.89 -13.52
C ALA A 34 -6.28 -3.38 -14.10
N SER A 35 -6.23 -3.79 -15.37
CA SER A 35 -4.99 -4.18 -16.05
C SER A 35 -4.26 -2.99 -16.69
N ALA A 36 -5.00 -2.02 -17.22
CA ALA A 36 -4.42 -0.88 -17.92
C ALA A 36 -4.10 0.31 -17.00
N ASN A 37 -4.99 0.59 -16.04
CA ASN A 37 -4.85 1.71 -15.12
C ASN A 37 -4.13 1.32 -13.84
N TYR A 38 -3.21 2.19 -13.41
CA TYR A 38 -2.60 2.08 -12.09
C TYR A 38 -3.65 2.25 -10.99
N ILE A 39 -3.35 1.73 -9.81
CA ILE A 39 -4.14 2.02 -8.59
C ILE A 39 -4.08 3.53 -8.29
N SER A 40 -2.91 4.13 -8.50
CA SER A 40 -2.68 5.57 -8.30
C SER A 40 -3.46 6.45 -9.27
N ASP A 41 -3.84 5.94 -10.46
CA ASP A 41 -4.72 6.65 -11.41
C ASP A 41 -6.06 7.09 -10.77
N LEU A 42 -6.50 6.35 -9.76
CA LEU A 42 -7.71 6.71 -9.01
C LEU A 42 -7.57 8.05 -8.28
N GLY A 43 -6.36 8.40 -7.85
CA GLY A 43 -6.07 9.68 -7.23
C GLY A 43 -5.90 10.83 -8.24
N ALA A 44 -5.23 10.55 -9.34
CA ALA A 44 -5.08 11.41 -10.52
C ALA A 44 -4.42 10.57 -11.61
N THR A 45 -4.84 10.71 -12.84
CA THR A 45 -4.25 10.03 -14.00
C THR A 45 -3.44 11.02 -14.82
N CYS A 46 -2.14 10.81 -14.99
CA CYS A 46 -1.25 11.71 -15.71
C CYS A 46 -0.57 10.99 -16.89
N HIS A 47 -0.96 11.32 -18.12
CA HIS A 47 -0.33 10.81 -19.34
C HIS A 47 0.08 11.96 -20.27
N ASN A 48 1.28 11.89 -20.82
CA ASN A 48 1.80 12.87 -21.81
C ASN A 48 1.63 14.35 -21.36
N ASN A 49 1.95 14.64 -20.09
CA ASN A 49 1.82 15.97 -19.45
C ASN A 49 0.38 16.47 -19.30
N VAL A 50 -0.61 15.64 -19.53
CA VAL A 50 -2.02 15.94 -19.24
C VAL A 50 -2.45 15.14 -18.04
N CYS A 51 -2.95 15.84 -17.01
CA CYS A 51 -3.46 15.19 -15.80
C CYS A 51 -4.98 15.36 -15.72
N ILE A 52 -5.67 14.27 -15.45
CA ILE A 52 -7.14 14.21 -15.27
C ILE A 52 -7.40 13.80 -13.82
N ILE A 53 -8.30 14.53 -13.18
CA ILE A 53 -8.75 14.24 -11.81
C ILE A 53 -10.24 13.88 -11.88
N ASN A 54 -10.55 12.59 -11.74
CA ASN A 54 -11.91 12.10 -11.78
C ASN A 54 -12.57 12.19 -10.40
N GLN A 55 -13.53 13.09 -10.24
CA GLN A 55 -14.30 13.20 -9.00
C GLN A 55 -15.59 12.37 -9.11
N PRO A 56 -16.03 11.71 -8.01
CA PRO A 56 -15.46 11.73 -6.65
C PRO A 56 -14.38 10.66 -6.39
N SER A 57 -14.02 9.83 -7.38
CA SER A 57 -13.03 8.75 -7.25
C SER A 57 -11.73 9.22 -6.58
N SER A 58 -11.18 10.35 -7.05
CA SER A 58 -9.93 10.91 -6.55
C SER A 58 -9.99 11.27 -5.05
N HIS A 59 -11.07 11.92 -4.60
CA HIS A 59 -11.20 12.24 -3.17
C HIS A 59 -11.30 11.00 -2.31
N ILE A 60 -12.07 10.00 -2.75
CA ILE A 60 -12.26 8.75 -2.01
C ILE A 60 -10.93 7.99 -1.90
N PHE A 61 -10.23 7.81 -3.01
CA PHE A 61 -8.96 7.11 -3.02
C PHE A 61 -7.91 7.81 -2.15
N ASN A 62 -7.65 9.10 -2.42
CA ASN A 62 -6.60 9.85 -1.72
C ASN A 62 -6.87 9.93 -0.21
N THR A 63 -8.14 10.14 0.19
CA THR A 63 -8.51 10.16 1.61
C THR A 63 -8.35 8.78 2.25
N SER A 64 -8.78 7.71 1.59
CA SER A 64 -8.72 6.37 2.16
C SER A 64 -7.29 5.85 2.32
N ILE A 65 -6.39 6.12 1.36
CA ILE A 65 -4.98 5.71 1.49
C ILE A 65 -4.24 6.56 2.53
N PHE A 66 -4.56 7.84 2.66
CA PHE A 66 -4.04 8.70 3.73
C PHE A 66 -4.46 8.18 5.10
N LEU A 67 -5.74 7.87 5.30
CA LEU A 67 -6.24 7.30 6.55
C LEU A 67 -5.63 5.92 6.85
N PHE A 68 -5.41 5.11 5.83
CA PHE A 68 -4.70 3.84 5.99
C PHE A 68 -3.32 4.06 6.61
N GLY A 69 -2.50 4.94 6.01
CA GLY A 69 -1.18 5.25 6.53
C GLY A 69 -1.23 5.86 7.94
N PHE A 70 -2.15 6.76 8.20
CA PHE A 70 -2.31 7.41 9.50
C PHE A 70 -2.62 6.41 10.62
N ILE A 71 -3.56 5.51 10.41
CA ILE A 71 -3.92 4.48 11.40
C ILE A 71 -2.77 3.46 11.55
N ALA A 72 -2.09 3.11 10.46
CA ALA A 72 -0.95 2.19 10.49
C ALA A 72 0.24 2.75 11.28
N ILE A 73 0.50 4.07 11.27
CA ILE A 73 1.50 4.69 12.16
C ILE A 73 1.14 4.46 13.62
N ILE A 74 -0.11 4.66 13.99
CA ILE A 74 -0.56 4.41 15.37
C ILE A 74 -0.37 2.94 15.73
N SER A 75 -0.71 2.03 14.82
CA SER A 75 -0.49 0.59 15.02
C SER A 75 0.99 0.25 15.22
N SER A 76 1.89 0.91 14.48
CA SER A 76 3.35 0.69 14.59
C SER A 76 3.88 0.96 16.01
N TYR A 77 3.31 1.93 16.71
CA TYR A 77 3.64 2.19 18.12
C TYR A 77 3.27 0.98 19.00
N PHE A 78 2.08 0.40 18.82
CA PHE A 78 1.66 -0.76 19.61
C PHE A 78 2.45 -2.03 19.26
N ILE A 79 2.86 -2.20 18.00
CA ILE A 79 3.77 -3.26 17.57
C ILE A 79 5.13 -3.13 18.26
N TRP A 80 5.68 -1.92 18.29
CA TRP A 80 6.91 -1.66 19.04
C TRP A 80 6.77 -2.01 20.54
N ARG A 81 5.66 -1.61 21.17
CA ARG A 81 5.40 -1.90 22.59
C ARG A 81 5.26 -3.41 22.86
N GLU A 82 4.72 -4.18 21.94
CA GLU A 82 4.53 -5.63 22.08
C GLU A 82 5.84 -6.40 21.88
N PHE A 83 6.54 -6.12 20.80
CA PHE A 83 7.69 -6.92 20.39
C PHE A 83 9.03 -6.34 20.81
N GLN A 84 9.06 -5.11 21.32
CA GLN A 84 10.28 -4.37 21.67
C GLN A 84 11.31 -4.35 20.52
N ASN A 85 10.84 -4.42 19.27
CA ASN A 85 11.66 -4.48 18.07
C ASN A 85 11.52 -3.20 17.26
N HIS A 86 12.57 -2.37 17.30
CA HIS A 86 12.60 -1.10 16.59
C HIS A 86 12.62 -1.30 15.06
N PHE A 87 13.27 -2.35 14.57
CA PHE A 87 13.46 -2.54 13.14
C PHE A 87 12.13 -2.68 12.38
N VAL A 88 11.26 -3.62 12.81
CA VAL A 88 9.93 -3.81 12.16
C VAL A 88 9.07 -2.58 12.32
N SER A 89 9.08 -1.94 13.49
CA SER A 89 8.29 -0.73 13.73
C SER A 89 8.72 0.43 12.84
N VAL A 90 10.03 0.62 12.63
CA VAL A 90 10.55 1.64 11.71
C VAL A 90 10.15 1.35 10.26
N LEU A 91 10.24 0.09 9.82
CA LEU A 91 9.80 -0.29 8.47
C LEU A 91 8.30 0.03 8.27
N LEU A 92 7.45 -0.29 9.24
CA LEU A 92 6.02 0.01 9.20
C LEU A 92 5.75 1.52 9.22
N ILE A 93 6.50 2.30 10.00
CA ILE A 93 6.38 3.77 10.00
C ILE A 93 6.74 4.33 8.61
N LEU A 94 7.83 3.86 8.01
CA LEU A 94 8.22 4.30 6.65
C LEU A 94 7.16 3.93 5.62
N THR A 95 6.63 2.70 5.67
CA THR A 95 5.51 2.27 4.82
C THR A 95 4.31 3.21 4.97
N SER A 96 3.92 3.48 6.22
CA SER A 96 2.77 4.32 6.54
C SER A 96 2.96 5.77 6.08
N MET A 97 4.17 6.32 6.24
CA MET A 97 4.50 7.65 5.71
C MET A 97 4.42 7.70 4.19
N GLY A 98 4.87 6.64 3.51
CA GLY A 98 4.71 6.48 2.06
C GLY A 98 3.25 6.49 1.64
N MET A 99 2.39 5.70 2.31
CA MET A 99 0.94 5.66 2.04
C MET A 99 0.26 7.02 2.26
N MET A 100 0.58 7.72 3.37
CA MET A 100 0.09 9.08 3.58
C MET A 100 0.58 10.02 2.49
N GLY A 101 1.85 9.86 2.07
CA GLY A 101 2.43 10.61 0.97
C GLY A 101 1.70 10.39 -0.35
N VAL A 102 1.33 9.16 -0.69
CA VAL A 102 0.52 8.86 -1.90
C VAL A 102 -0.80 9.62 -1.88
N GLY A 103 -1.49 9.66 -0.74
CA GLY A 103 -2.76 10.39 -0.59
C GLY A 103 -2.60 11.91 -0.68
N LEU A 104 -1.48 12.46 -0.22
CA LEU A 104 -1.21 13.90 -0.24
C LEU A 104 -0.58 14.39 -1.55
N PHE A 105 0.16 13.53 -2.22
CA PHE A 105 0.88 13.82 -3.46
C PHE A 105 0.42 12.85 -4.56
N PRO A 106 -0.79 13.04 -5.15
CA PRO A 106 -1.25 12.23 -6.27
C PRO A 106 -0.33 12.38 -7.49
N GLU A 107 -0.58 11.67 -8.58
CA GLU A 107 0.30 11.67 -9.77
C GLU A 107 0.61 13.06 -10.33
N THR A 108 -0.27 14.03 -10.10
CA THR A 108 -0.02 15.45 -10.45
C THR A 108 1.25 16.02 -9.80
N ALA A 109 1.72 15.42 -8.70
CA ALA A 109 2.97 15.80 -8.04
C ALA A 109 4.23 15.17 -8.69
N GLY A 110 4.08 14.39 -9.75
CA GLY A 110 5.17 13.83 -10.56
C GLY A 110 6.16 13.00 -9.74
N THR A 111 7.42 13.39 -9.73
CA THR A 111 8.51 12.67 -9.05
C THR A 111 8.24 12.45 -7.56
N THR A 112 7.60 13.40 -6.88
CA THR A 112 7.25 13.25 -5.45
C THR A 112 6.31 12.07 -5.25
N HIS A 113 5.30 11.91 -6.10
CA HIS A 113 4.41 10.75 -6.09
C HIS A 113 5.18 9.43 -6.24
N THR A 114 6.08 9.36 -7.22
CA THR A 114 6.91 8.16 -7.46
C THR A 114 7.77 7.80 -6.25
N ILE A 115 8.37 8.79 -5.58
CA ILE A 115 9.19 8.56 -4.39
C ILE A 115 8.34 8.02 -3.23
N VAL A 116 7.19 8.65 -2.91
CA VAL A 116 6.36 8.19 -1.79
C VAL A 116 5.72 6.83 -2.07
N SER A 117 5.34 6.53 -3.31
CA SER A 117 4.85 5.21 -3.73
C SER A 117 5.94 4.14 -3.59
N PHE A 118 7.16 4.43 -4.02
CA PHE A 118 8.30 3.53 -3.82
C PHE A 118 8.56 3.26 -2.34
N ILE A 119 8.53 4.29 -1.49
CA ILE A 119 8.67 4.14 -0.04
C ILE A 119 7.58 3.23 0.52
N ALA A 120 6.31 3.45 0.16
CA ALA A 120 5.19 2.64 0.62
C ALA A 120 5.37 1.15 0.25
N PHE A 121 5.65 0.86 -1.00
CA PHE A 121 5.76 -0.51 -1.51
C PHE A 121 7.01 -1.22 -1.05
N PHE A 122 8.17 -0.58 -1.12
CA PHE A 122 9.45 -1.18 -0.75
C PHE A 122 9.51 -1.51 0.75
N PHE A 123 9.22 -0.53 1.61
CA PHE A 123 9.23 -0.76 3.05
C PHE A 123 8.05 -1.64 3.50
N GLY A 124 6.92 -1.62 2.81
CA GLY A 124 5.82 -2.55 3.02
C GLY A 124 6.25 -4.00 2.79
N GLY A 125 6.88 -4.27 1.65
CA GLY A 125 7.43 -5.59 1.34
C GLY A 125 8.48 -6.05 2.36
N LEU A 126 9.40 -5.17 2.75
CA LEU A 126 10.39 -5.47 3.79
C LEU A 126 9.74 -5.72 5.16
N SER A 127 8.68 -4.99 5.52
CA SER A 127 7.92 -5.20 6.75
C SER A 127 7.31 -6.60 6.79
N ALA A 128 6.69 -7.00 5.68
CA ALA A 128 6.08 -8.32 5.55
C ALA A 128 7.13 -9.44 5.69
N VAL A 129 8.27 -9.33 5.00
CA VAL A 129 9.39 -10.28 5.12
C VAL A 129 9.92 -10.31 6.56
N ALA A 130 10.17 -9.16 7.16
CA ALA A 130 10.74 -9.07 8.51
C ALA A 130 9.80 -9.64 9.58
N SER A 131 8.49 -9.55 9.39
CA SER A 131 7.49 -10.04 10.33
C SER A 131 7.49 -11.57 10.50
N TYR A 132 8.10 -12.31 9.54
CA TYR A 132 8.31 -13.75 9.66
C TYR A 132 8.87 -14.19 11.02
N LYS A 133 9.74 -13.37 11.61
CA LYS A 133 10.39 -13.67 12.91
C LYS A 133 9.47 -13.50 14.12
N PHE A 134 8.34 -12.81 13.96
CA PHE A 134 7.46 -12.42 15.07
C PHE A 134 6.08 -13.08 15.02
N VAL A 135 5.74 -13.64 13.88
CA VAL A 135 4.46 -14.31 13.64
C VAL A 135 4.67 -15.82 13.72
N LYS A 136 3.70 -16.53 14.30
CA LYS A 136 3.77 -18.00 14.40
C LYS A 136 3.34 -18.68 13.08
N PRO A 137 3.93 -19.84 12.73
CA PRO A 137 3.40 -20.66 11.63
C PRO A 137 1.90 -21.00 11.82
N PRO A 138 1.09 -21.07 10.74
CA PRO A 138 1.50 -20.95 9.33
C PRO A 138 1.64 -19.51 8.85
N PHE A 139 1.14 -18.50 9.59
CA PHE A 139 1.09 -17.10 9.15
C PHE A 139 2.50 -16.48 8.93
N ALA A 140 3.53 -16.97 9.61
CA ALA A 140 4.91 -16.57 9.34
C ALA A 140 5.30 -16.82 7.88
N TYR A 141 5.00 -18.00 7.35
CA TYR A 141 5.29 -18.35 5.94
C TYR A 141 4.45 -17.51 4.97
N VAL A 142 3.18 -17.25 5.32
CA VAL A 142 2.33 -16.35 4.52
C VAL A 142 2.93 -14.95 4.46
N SER A 143 3.36 -14.39 5.58
CA SER A 143 4.00 -13.07 5.64
C SER A 143 5.25 -13.00 4.76
N LEU A 144 6.12 -14.02 4.87
CA LEU A 144 7.33 -14.10 4.04
C LEU A 144 6.97 -14.16 2.55
N LEU A 145 6.03 -15.04 2.17
CA LEU A 145 5.60 -15.21 0.79
C LEU A 145 5.00 -13.92 0.21
N MET A 146 4.08 -13.27 0.95
CA MET A 146 3.44 -12.02 0.51
C MET A 146 4.46 -10.90 0.31
N GLY A 147 5.39 -10.75 1.26
CA GLY A 147 6.46 -9.76 1.15
C GLY A 147 7.39 -10.01 -0.04
N LEU A 148 7.78 -11.27 -0.28
CA LEU A 148 8.62 -11.64 -1.43
C LEU A 148 7.90 -11.39 -2.77
N ILE A 149 6.62 -11.78 -2.89
CA ILE A 149 5.81 -11.52 -4.09
C ILE A 149 5.78 -10.03 -4.37
N SER A 150 5.48 -9.20 -3.36
CA SER A 150 5.42 -7.76 -3.50
C SER A 150 6.75 -7.15 -3.95
N LEU A 151 7.87 -7.53 -3.34
CA LEU A 151 9.20 -7.01 -3.69
C LEU A 151 9.64 -7.44 -5.10
N ILE A 152 9.38 -8.69 -5.49
CA ILE A 152 9.66 -9.18 -6.85
C ILE A 152 8.80 -8.41 -7.86
N ALA A 153 7.49 -8.25 -7.59
CA ALA A 153 6.61 -7.49 -8.45
C ALA A 153 7.04 -6.03 -8.56
N LEU A 154 7.50 -5.40 -7.48
CA LEU A 154 8.05 -4.04 -7.49
C LEU A 154 9.30 -3.93 -8.39
N ALA A 155 10.21 -4.90 -8.34
CA ALA A 155 11.39 -4.93 -9.20
C ALA A 155 11.02 -5.09 -10.68
N LEU A 156 10.07 -5.99 -10.98
CA LEU A 156 9.56 -6.19 -12.36
C LEU A 156 8.84 -4.93 -12.86
N PHE A 157 8.02 -4.31 -12.02
CA PHE A 157 7.33 -3.06 -12.34
C PHE A 157 8.29 -1.93 -12.69
N GLY A 158 9.34 -1.73 -11.86
CA GLY A 158 10.40 -0.75 -12.12
C GLY A 158 11.19 -1.03 -13.42
N SER A 159 11.30 -2.31 -13.79
CA SER A 159 11.91 -2.75 -15.06
C SER A 159 10.94 -2.73 -16.24
N LYS A 160 9.67 -2.31 -16.05
CA LYS A 160 8.59 -2.30 -17.05
C LYS A 160 8.27 -3.70 -17.61
N ILE A 161 8.49 -4.75 -16.82
CA ILE A 161 8.17 -6.14 -17.15
C ILE A 161 6.83 -6.49 -16.50
N PHE A 162 5.75 -6.57 -17.28
CA PHE A 162 4.39 -6.72 -16.75
C PHE A 162 3.81 -8.15 -16.86
N LEU A 163 4.56 -9.10 -17.40
CA LEU A 163 4.20 -10.53 -17.51
C LEU A 163 2.79 -10.80 -18.08
N GLY A 164 2.26 -9.92 -18.92
CA GLY A 164 0.91 -10.02 -19.47
C GLY A 164 -0.22 -9.47 -18.60
N PHE A 165 0.05 -9.06 -17.35
CA PHE A 165 -0.96 -8.46 -16.46
C PHE A 165 -1.31 -7.02 -16.81
N GLY A 166 -0.47 -6.35 -17.63
CA GLY A 166 -0.53 -4.91 -17.84
C GLY A 166 0.07 -4.12 -16.68
N PRO A 167 0.26 -2.80 -16.86
CA PRO A 167 0.89 -1.96 -15.84
C PRO A 167 0.07 -1.90 -14.54
N GLY A 168 -1.24 -1.76 -14.62
CA GLY A 168 -2.12 -1.73 -13.45
C GLY A 168 -2.21 -3.08 -12.74
N GLY A 169 -2.23 -4.19 -13.51
CA GLY A 169 -2.21 -5.53 -12.93
C GLY A 169 -0.90 -5.81 -12.18
N MET A 170 0.24 -5.33 -12.70
CA MET A 170 1.53 -5.50 -12.02
C MET A 170 1.60 -4.64 -10.74
N GLU A 171 1.05 -3.43 -10.72
CA GLU A 171 0.97 -2.64 -9.49
C GLU A 171 0.11 -3.34 -8.42
N ARG A 172 -0.98 -4.01 -8.83
CA ARG A 172 -1.79 -4.83 -7.92
C ARG A 172 -1.03 -6.03 -7.37
N MET A 173 -0.13 -6.62 -8.15
CA MET A 173 0.78 -7.67 -7.66
C MET A 173 1.76 -7.16 -6.61
N ILE A 174 2.01 -5.85 -6.55
CA ILE A 174 2.77 -5.24 -5.45
C ILE A 174 1.84 -4.99 -4.24
N ALA A 175 0.70 -4.32 -4.48
CA ALA A 175 -0.16 -3.80 -3.43
C ALA A 175 -0.98 -4.89 -2.71
N TYR A 176 -1.63 -5.80 -3.45
CA TYR A 176 -2.56 -6.77 -2.86
C TYR A 176 -1.91 -7.76 -1.89
N PRO A 177 -0.71 -8.31 -2.17
CA PRO A 177 -0.04 -9.13 -1.16
C PRO A 177 0.19 -8.38 0.16
N LEU A 178 0.48 -7.07 0.11
CA LEU A 178 0.69 -6.25 1.31
C LEU A 178 -0.62 -5.95 2.04
N LEU A 179 -1.72 -5.79 1.32
CA LEU A 179 -3.05 -5.60 1.92
C LEU A 179 -3.58 -6.88 2.57
N LEU A 180 -3.20 -8.05 2.04
CA LEU A 180 -3.61 -9.36 2.56
C LEU A 180 -2.70 -9.86 3.69
N TRP A 181 -1.50 -9.32 3.81
CA TRP A 181 -0.57 -9.61 4.90
C TRP A 181 -0.98 -8.91 6.17
#